data_9d2b927bd9671edfc24cef5a748b6f0f
#
_entry.id   9d2b927bd9671edfc24cef5a748b6f0f
#
_cell.length_a   1.000
_cell.length_b   1.000
_cell.length_c   1.000
_cell.angle_alpha   90.00
_cell.angle_beta   90.00
_cell.angle_gamma   90.00
#
_symmetry.space_group_name_H-M   'P 1'
#
loop_
_entity.id
_entity.type
_entity.pdbx_description
1 polymer ?
#
loop_
_entity_poly.entity_id
_entity_poly.type
_entity_poly.pdbx_seq_one_letter_code
_entity_poly.pdbx_strand_id
1 'polypeptide(L)'
;FKRTALEVMRQPLEDRKSTISRAKFSVEYPASFMLVTSMNPCPCGYYTHPEKKCVCAPGMVQKYLSRISGPLLDRIDIHIEVIPVSYDKLSGKEKTETSAMVRDRVVVARKIQEERFIGEKKTYCNAMMSAKQLRTYCNLDESGQGLLKEAMQRLNLSARAYDRILKVARTIADLDK
;
A
#
# COMPACT_ATOMS: atom_id res chain seq x y z
N PHE A 1 6.95 8.59 15.69
CA PHE A 1 5.58 8.41 16.21
C PHE A 1 5.58 7.39 17.36
N LYS A 2 4.68 7.58 18.36
CA LYS A 2 4.43 6.58 19.39
C LYS A 2 3.64 5.41 18.78
N ARG A 3 3.90 4.18 19.24
CA ARG A 3 3.21 2.98 18.75
C ARG A 3 1.69 3.09 18.86
N THR A 4 1.19 3.65 19.96
CA THR A 4 -0.25 3.87 20.18
C THR A 4 -0.88 4.77 19.11
N ALA A 5 -0.18 5.83 18.67
CA ALA A 5 -0.68 6.71 17.60
C ALA A 5 -0.74 5.99 16.24
N LEU A 6 0.21 5.10 15.96
CA LEU A 6 0.20 4.27 14.75
C LEU A 6 -0.95 3.26 14.76
N GLU A 7 -1.23 2.65 15.91
CA GLU A 7 -2.33 1.67 16.03
C GLU A 7 -3.73 2.30 15.81
N VAL A 8 -3.93 3.57 16.22
CA VAL A 8 -5.19 4.29 15.97
C VAL A 8 -5.47 4.49 14.48
N MET A 9 -4.44 4.54 13.64
CA MET A 9 -4.60 4.65 12.18
C MET A 9 -5.27 3.43 11.53
N ARG A 10 -5.33 2.31 12.21
CA ARG A 10 -5.88 1.06 11.65
C ARG A 10 -7.35 1.17 11.28
N GLN A 11 -8.16 1.82 12.13
CA GLN A 11 -9.58 1.99 11.88
C GLN A 11 -9.85 2.92 10.69
N PRO A 12 -9.32 4.16 10.62
CA PRO A 12 -9.53 5.03 9.47
C PRO A 12 -9.08 4.42 8.13
N LEU A 13 -7.99 3.66 8.13
CA LEU A 13 -7.50 2.99 6.91
C LEU A 13 -8.43 1.88 6.41
N GLU A 14 -9.16 1.20 7.30
CA GLU A 14 -10.08 0.13 6.96
C GLU A 14 -11.49 0.65 6.69
N ASP A 15 -12.04 1.41 7.64
CA ASP A 15 -13.45 1.84 7.66
C ASP A 15 -13.67 3.16 6.93
N ARG A 16 -12.61 3.91 6.59
CA ARG A 16 -12.64 5.26 6.01
C ARG A 16 -13.43 6.27 6.86
N LYS A 17 -13.52 6.01 8.14
CA LYS A 17 -14.13 6.85 9.14
C LYS A 17 -13.38 6.74 10.46
N SER A 18 -13.46 7.79 11.25
CA SER A 18 -12.94 7.84 12.60
C SER A 18 -14.09 8.11 13.57
N THR A 19 -14.22 7.27 14.58
CA THR A 19 -15.28 7.40 15.59
C THR A 19 -14.69 7.94 16.89
N ILE A 20 -15.24 9.03 17.39
CA ILE A 20 -14.89 9.61 18.68
C ILE A 20 -16.08 9.39 19.62
N SER A 21 -15.89 8.52 20.62
CA SER A 21 -16.89 8.21 21.61
C SER A 21 -16.54 8.85 22.95
N ARG A 22 -17.50 9.51 23.55
CA ARG A 22 -17.47 10.03 24.93
C ARG A 22 -18.71 9.57 25.67
N ALA A 23 -18.71 9.67 27.00
CA ALA A 23 -19.77 9.15 27.88
C ALA A 23 -21.21 9.50 27.44
N LYS A 24 -21.44 10.63 26.78
CA LYS A 24 -22.78 11.11 26.41
C LYS A 24 -23.06 11.10 24.90
N PHE A 25 -22.06 10.91 24.04
CA PHE A 25 -22.25 10.92 22.59
C PHE A 25 -21.12 10.18 21.85
N SER A 26 -21.44 9.71 20.64
CA SER A 26 -20.48 9.18 19.71
C SER A 26 -20.65 9.90 18.37
N VAL A 27 -19.55 10.36 17.79
CA VAL A 27 -19.54 11.08 16.51
C VAL A 27 -18.63 10.37 15.53
N GLU A 28 -19.11 10.15 14.33
CA GLU A 28 -18.32 9.60 13.22
C GLU A 28 -17.88 10.72 12.28
N TYR A 29 -16.60 10.76 11.96
CA TYR A 29 -16.02 11.67 11.00
C TYR A 29 -15.56 10.91 9.75
N PRO A 30 -15.79 11.42 8.54
CA PRO A 30 -15.21 10.82 7.33
C PRO A 30 -13.68 10.91 7.38
N ALA A 31 -13.00 9.81 7.06
CA ALA A 31 -11.55 9.69 7.08
C ALA A 31 -11.04 8.88 5.87
N SER A 32 -11.54 9.24 4.68
CA SER A 32 -11.08 8.65 3.43
C SER A 32 -9.87 9.42 2.91
N PHE A 33 -8.67 8.88 3.09
CA PHE A 33 -7.41 9.50 2.67
C PHE A 33 -6.46 8.44 2.09
N MET A 34 -5.46 8.90 1.35
CA MET A 34 -4.32 8.08 0.92
C MET A 34 -3.19 8.25 1.94
N LEU A 35 -2.72 7.12 2.50
CA LEU A 35 -1.58 7.12 3.42
C LEU A 35 -0.29 6.89 2.63
N VAL A 36 0.64 7.84 2.71
CA VAL A 36 2.02 7.70 2.22
C VAL A 36 2.96 7.89 3.40
N THR A 37 3.81 6.91 3.64
CA THR A 37 4.76 6.92 4.76
C THR A 37 6.15 6.56 4.28
N SER A 38 7.15 7.03 5.00
CA SER A 38 8.54 6.62 4.83
C SER A 38 9.17 6.32 6.19
N MET A 39 10.09 5.37 6.22
CA MET A 39 10.88 5.06 7.40
C MET A 39 12.27 4.59 7.00
N ASN A 40 13.23 4.78 7.88
CA ASN A 40 14.55 4.17 7.72
C ASN A 40 14.48 2.66 8.03
N PRO A 41 15.37 1.83 7.46
CA PRO A 41 15.40 0.39 7.73
C PRO A 41 15.85 0.06 9.16
N CYS A 42 16.55 1.00 9.84
CA CYS A 42 16.99 0.86 11.24
C CYS A 42 17.35 2.25 11.81
N PRO A 43 17.67 2.37 13.11
CA PRO A 43 18.06 3.64 13.72
C PRO A 43 19.28 4.32 13.10
N CYS A 44 20.28 3.56 12.63
CA CYS A 44 21.44 4.15 11.94
C CYS A 44 21.22 4.38 10.44
N GLY A 45 20.13 3.81 9.85
CA GLY A 45 19.79 3.95 8.44
C GLY A 45 20.50 2.98 7.47
N TYR A 46 21.42 2.13 7.94
CA TYR A 46 22.27 1.31 7.08
C TYR A 46 21.96 -0.19 7.11
N TYR A 47 20.85 -0.61 7.68
CA TYR A 47 20.43 -2.00 7.60
C TYR A 47 20.02 -2.29 6.15
N THR A 48 20.55 -3.36 5.55
CA THR A 48 20.41 -3.71 4.11
C THR A 48 21.13 -2.78 3.11
N HIS A 49 21.91 -1.80 3.58
CA HIS A 49 22.65 -0.93 2.67
C HIS A 49 23.79 -1.70 1.96
N PRO A 50 23.92 -1.61 0.62
CA PRO A 50 24.89 -2.42 -0.14
C PRO A 50 26.35 -2.13 0.20
N GLU A 51 26.70 -0.88 0.52
CA GLU A 51 28.08 -0.44 0.72
C GLU A 51 28.43 -0.13 2.19
N LYS A 52 27.44 0.20 3.02
CA LYS A 52 27.69 0.65 4.41
C LYS A 52 27.17 -0.37 5.40
N LYS A 53 28.00 -0.73 6.38
CA LYS A 53 27.61 -1.67 7.45
C LYS A 53 26.70 -0.97 8.47
N CYS A 54 25.65 -1.67 8.86
CA CYS A 54 24.79 -1.29 9.97
C CYS A 54 25.57 -1.36 11.30
N VAL A 55 25.52 -0.30 12.09
CA VAL A 55 26.19 -0.18 13.39
C VAL A 55 25.23 -0.34 14.57
N CYS A 56 24.00 -0.75 14.33
CA CYS A 56 23.03 -1.01 15.40
C CYS A 56 23.44 -2.22 16.24
N ALA A 57 23.29 -2.11 17.56
CA ALA A 57 23.51 -3.22 18.48
C ALA A 57 22.56 -4.40 18.17
N PRO A 58 22.94 -5.64 18.53
CA PRO A 58 22.09 -6.81 18.35
C PRO A 58 20.69 -6.60 18.94
N GLY A 59 19.64 -6.96 18.19
CA GLY A 59 18.23 -6.79 18.58
C GLY A 59 17.67 -5.37 18.44
N MET A 60 18.50 -4.33 18.24
CA MET A 60 18.02 -2.95 18.09
C MET A 60 17.21 -2.77 16.80
N VAL A 61 17.63 -3.38 15.70
CA VAL A 61 16.90 -3.35 14.43
C VAL A 61 15.51 -3.97 14.59
N GLN A 62 15.45 -5.17 15.19
CA GLN A 62 14.18 -5.86 15.44
C GLN A 62 13.24 -5.05 16.33
N LYS A 63 13.76 -4.45 17.40
CA LYS A 63 13.00 -3.57 18.29
C LYS A 63 12.51 -2.31 17.57
N TYR A 64 13.28 -1.79 16.62
CA TYR A 64 12.90 -0.64 15.80
C TYR A 64 11.78 -1.00 14.83
N LEU A 65 11.91 -2.09 14.08
CA LEU A 65 10.91 -2.55 13.12
C LEU A 65 9.61 -2.97 13.81
N SER A 66 9.67 -3.57 15.00
CA SER A 66 8.47 -3.99 15.77
C SER A 66 7.61 -2.85 16.30
N ARG A 67 8.02 -1.58 16.11
CA ARG A 67 7.17 -0.41 16.39
C ARG A 67 5.95 -0.34 15.47
N ILE A 68 6.08 -0.86 14.25
CA ILE A 68 4.97 -1.00 13.32
C ILE A 68 4.45 -2.41 13.46
N SER A 69 3.18 -2.55 13.82
CA SER A 69 2.57 -3.87 13.99
C SER A 69 2.27 -4.55 12.65
N GLY A 70 2.28 -5.87 12.61
CA GLY A 70 1.83 -6.65 11.47
C GLY A 70 0.44 -6.22 10.97
N PRO A 71 -0.57 -6.11 11.87
CA PRO A 71 -1.91 -5.63 11.48
C PRO A 71 -1.95 -4.23 10.87
N LEU A 72 -1.01 -3.33 11.16
CA LEU A 72 -0.92 -2.03 10.49
C LEU A 72 -0.25 -2.19 9.12
N LEU A 73 0.82 -2.98 9.02
CA LEU A 73 1.47 -3.30 7.75
C LEU A 73 0.49 -3.96 6.77
N ASP A 74 -0.34 -4.89 7.25
CA ASP A 74 -1.39 -5.52 6.45
C ASP A 74 -2.41 -4.53 5.85
N ARG A 75 -2.43 -3.27 6.28
CA ARG A 75 -3.30 -2.21 5.77
C ARG A 75 -2.62 -1.27 4.80
N ILE A 76 -1.34 -1.41 4.61
CA ILE A 76 -0.55 -0.68 3.60
C ILE A 76 -0.44 -1.56 2.37
N ASP A 77 -0.96 -1.10 1.24
CA ASP A 77 -1.11 -1.93 0.04
C ASP A 77 0.20 -2.16 -0.70
N ILE A 78 1.13 -1.20 -0.66
CA ILE A 78 2.39 -1.24 -1.41
C ILE A 78 3.55 -0.91 -0.47
N HIS A 79 4.53 -1.81 -0.42
CA HIS A 79 5.77 -1.63 0.33
C HIS A 79 6.92 -1.56 -0.65
N ILE A 80 7.72 -0.50 -0.59
CA ILE A 80 8.85 -0.28 -1.50
C ILE A 80 10.12 -0.10 -0.68
N GLU A 81 11.14 -0.88 -0.98
CA GLU A 81 12.49 -0.63 -0.51
C GLU A 81 13.20 0.33 -1.47
N VAL A 82 13.60 1.50 -0.95
CA VAL A 82 14.34 2.50 -1.72
C VAL A 82 15.83 2.31 -1.46
N ILE A 83 16.56 1.85 -2.47
CA ILE A 83 18.02 1.70 -2.41
C ILE A 83 18.71 3.03 -2.71
N PRO A 84 19.90 3.29 -2.14
CA PRO A 84 20.69 4.47 -2.46
C PRO A 84 21.04 4.54 -3.94
N VAL A 85 20.95 5.74 -4.50
CA VAL A 85 21.34 6.01 -5.90
C VAL A 85 22.83 6.34 -5.94
N SER A 86 23.59 5.72 -6.84
CA SER A 86 25.01 6.01 -7.04
C SER A 86 25.21 7.45 -7.54
N TYR A 87 26.38 8.04 -7.20
CA TYR A 87 26.73 9.38 -7.66
C TYR A 87 26.65 9.54 -9.17
N ASP A 88 27.11 8.54 -9.93
CA ASP A 88 27.09 8.54 -11.39
C ASP A 88 25.67 8.66 -11.97
N LYS A 89 24.70 8.00 -11.35
CA LYS A 89 23.28 8.12 -11.72
C LYS A 89 22.67 9.47 -11.31
N LEU A 90 23.14 10.08 -10.21
CA LEU A 90 22.70 11.40 -9.78
C LEU A 90 23.25 12.51 -10.64
N SER A 91 24.52 12.40 -11.07
CA SER A 91 25.22 13.35 -11.94
C SER A 91 24.96 13.14 -13.43
N GLY A 92 24.44 11.97 -13.80
CA GLY A 92 24.15 11.61 -15.19
C GLY A 92 23.01 12.45 -15.78
N LYS A 93 23.13 12.76 -17.07
CA LYS A 93 22.09 13.48 -17.85
C LYS A 93 21.07 12.52 -18.46
N GLU A 94 20.87 11.35 -17.87
CA GLU A 94 19.85 10.42 -18.37
C GLU A 94 18.47 11.08 -18.28
N LYS A 95 17.75 11.08 -19.39
CA LYS A 95 16.38 11.55 -19.45
C LYS A 95 15.49 10.58 -18.66
N THR A 96 15.13 10.97 -17.46
CA THR A 96 14.15 10.25 -16.67
C THR A 96 12.73 10.60 -17.12
N GLU A 97 11.78 9.72 -16.84
CA GLU A 97 10.38 9.95 -17.12
C GLU A 97 9.88 11.21 -16.37
N THR A 98 9.16 12.09 -17.07
CA THR A 98 8.64 13.33 -16.48
C THR A 98 7.36 13.08 -15.69
N SER A 99 7.05 13.93 -14.71
CA SER A 99 5.78 13.87 -13.97
C SER A 99 4.56 14.04 -14.89
N ALA A 100 4.70 14.74 -16.02
CA ALA A 100 3.64 14.86 -17.03
C ALA A 100 3.31 13.51 -17.67
N MET A 101 4.32 12.78 -18.14
CA MET A 101 4.15 11.45 -18.72
C MET A 101 3.51 10.46 -17.73
N VAL A 102 3.95 10.50 -16.46
CA VAL A 102 3.35 9.66 -15.41
C VAL A 102 1.88 10.05 -15.19
N ARG A 103 1.58 11.34 -15.16
CA ARG A 103 0.21 11.85 -14.99
C ARG A 103 -0.71 11.39 -16.11
N ASP A 104 -0.27 11.48 -17.35
CA ASP A 104 -1.08 11.09 -18.51
C ASP A 104 -1.50 9.62 -18.42
N ARG A 105 -0.57 8.74 -18.08
CA ARG A 105 -0.81 7.31 -17.86
C ARG A 105 -1.79 7.06 -16.70
N VAL A 106 -1.62 7.79 -15.59
CA VAL A 106 -2.54 7.70 -14.44
C VAL A 106 -3.94 8.19 -14.79
N VAL A 107 -4.07 9.27 -15.59
CA VAL A 107 -5.37 9.80 -16.03
C VAL A 107 -6.11 8.78 -16.89
N VAL A 108 -5.42 8.07 -17.79
CA VAL A 108 -6.04 7.01 -18.60
C VAL A 108 -6.57 5.89 -17.69
N ALA A 109 -5.75 5.38 -16.77
CA ALA A 109 -6.18 4.36 -15.82
C ALA A 109 -7.37 4.82 -14.94
N ARG A 110 -7.39 6.09 -14.54
CA ARG A 110 -8.50 6.66 -13.78
C ARG A 110 -9.80 6.70 -14.57
N LYS A 111 -9.75 7.07 -15.84
CA LYS A 111 -10.93 7.05 -16.73
C LYS A 111 -11.51 5.64 -16.87
N ILE A 112 -10.67 4.63 -17.06
CA ILE A 112 -11.11 3.22 -17.09
C ILE A 112 -11.84 2.82 -15.80
N GLN A 113 -11.34 3.28 -14.64
CA GLN A 113 -11.99 3.01 -13.37
C GLN A 113 -13.31 3.79 -13.21
N GLU A 114 -13.37 5.03 -13.63
CA GLU A 114 -14.61 5.84 -13.64
C GLU A 114 -15.69 5.17 -14.49
N GLU A 115 -15.36 4.72 -15.69
CA GLU A 115 -16.27 3.98 -16.56
C GLU A 115 -16.75 2.67 -15.94
N ARG A 116 -15.84 1.92 -15.28
CA ARG A 116 -16.16 0.66 -14.58
C ARG A 116 -17.18 0.84 -13.47
N PHE A 117 -17.15 1.98 -12.79
CA PHE A 117 -17.99 2.26 -11.63
C PHE A 117 -19.14 3.24 -11.92
N ILE A 118 -19.49 3.46 -13.19
CA ILE A 118 -20.67 4.25 -13.56
C ILE A 118 -21.91 3.66 -12.87
N GLY A 119 -22.66 4.52 -12.17
CA GLY A 119 -23.85 4.11 -11.41
C GLY A 119 -23.59 3.64 -9.97
N GLU A 120 -22.34 3.43 -9.57
CA GLU A 120 -21.99 3.08 -8.20
C GLU A 120 -21.91 4.34 -7.31
N LYS A 121 -22.71 4.38 -6.22
CA LYS A 121 -22.80 5.59 -5.37
C LYS A 121 -21.59 5.84 -4.47
N LYS A 122 -20.78 4.81 -4.20
CA LYS A 122 -19.73 4.86 -3.16
C LYS A 122 -18.36 4.33 -3.63
N THR A 123 -18.24 3.93 -4.89
CA THR A 123 -17.00 3.34 -5.42
C THR A 123 -16.53 4.17 -6.61
N TYR A 124 -15.36 4.78 -6.50
CA TYR A 124 -14.78 5.65 -7.53
C TYR A 124 -13.45 5.14 -8.07
N CYS A 125 -12.89 4.10 -7.45
CA CYS A 125 -11.63 3.49 -7.87
C CYS A 125 -11.51 2.06 -7.35
N ASN A 126 -10.57 1.31 -7.91
CA ASN A 126 -10.35 -0.10 -7.55
C ASN A 126 -10.09 -0.31 -6.04
N ALA A 127 -9.37 0.60 -5.39
CA ALA A 127 -9.13 0.54 -3.95
C ALA A 127 -10.40 0.52 -3.09
N MET A 128 -11.51 1.04 -3.64
CA MET A 128 -12.81 1.12 -2.95
C MET A 128 -13.72 -0.07 -3.19
N MET A 129 -13.34 -1.02 -4.05
CA MET A 129 -14.16 -2.19 -4.35
C MET A 129 -14.56 -2.96 -3.11
N SER A 130 -15.84 -3.29 -3.01
CA SER A 130 -16.40 -4.27 -2.07
C SER A 130 -16.03 -5.70 -2.48
N ALA A 131 -16.21 -6.67 -1.58
CA ALA A 131 -15.98 -8.08 -1.88
C ALA A 131 -16.84 -8.58 -3.07
N LYS A 132 -18.07 -8.06 -3.23
CA LYS A 132 -18.92 -8.36 -4.39
C LYS A 132 -18.29 -7.84 -5.69
N GLN A 133 -17.84 -6.60 -5.70
CA GLN A 133 -17.22 -5.98 -6.87
C GLN A 133 -15.88 -6.63 -7.23
N LEU A 134 -15.09 -7.09 -6.24
CA LEU A 134 -13.87 -7.88 -6.48
C LEU A 134 -14.18 -9.14 -7.29
N ARG A 135 -15.22 -9.88 -6.93
CA ARG A 135 -15.64 -11.08 -7.66
C ARG A 135 -16.11 -10.78 -9.09
N THR A 136 -16.63 -9.59 -9.32
CA THR A 136 -17.11 -9.16 -10.65
C THR A 136 -15.97 -8.68 -11.55
N TYR A 137 -15.06 -7.86 -11.00
CA TYR A 137 -14.08 -7.12 -11.81
C TYR A 137 -12.64 -7.65 -11.72
N CYS A 138 -12.35 -8.56 -10.78
CA CYS A 138 -11.00 -9.09 -10.54
C CYS A 138 -10.95 -10.62 -10.75
N ASN A 139 -11.61 -11.12 -11.80
CA ASN A 139 -11.54 -12.53 -12.15
C ASN A 139 -10.14 -12.86 -12.66
N LEU A 140 -9.57 -13.92 -12.08
CA LEU A 140 -8.28 -14.48 -12.48
C LEU A 140 -8.52 -15.71 -13.34
N ASP A 141 -7.66 -15.90 -14.34
CA ASP A 141 -7.55 -17.16 -15.06
C ASP A 141 -6.90 -18.25 -14.17
N GLU A 142 -6.81 -19.48 -14.68
CA GLU A 142 -6.23 -20.60 -13.92
C GLU A 142 -4.76 -20.33 -13.52
N SER A 143 -3.99 -19.70 -14.40
CA SER A 143 -2.60 -19.34 -14.13
C SER A 143 -2.48 -18.34 -12.98
N GLY A 144 -3.27 -17.25 -13.03
CA GLY A 144 -3.34 -16.24 -11.99
C GLY A 144 -3.83 -16.80 -10.65
N GLN A 145 -4.81 -17.69 -10.67
CA GLN A 145 -5.28 -18.38 -9.46
C GLN A 145 -4.19 -19.27 -8.86
N GLY A 146 -3.43 -19.99 -9.70
CA GLY A 146 -2.31 -20.81 -9.27
C GLY A 146 -1.22 -20.00 -8.60
N LEU A 147 -0.77 -18.90 -9.23
CA LEU A 147 0.22 -17.98 -8.70
C LEU A 147 -0.22 -17.36 -7.37
N LEU A 148 -1.46 -16.89 -7.30
CA LEU A 148 -1.98 -16.28 -6.07
C LEU A 148 -2.07 -17.30 -4.93
N LYS A 149 -2.51 -18.53 -5.22
CA LYS A 149 -2.56 -19.62 -4.23
C LYS A 149 -1.16 -19.94 -3.68
N GLU A 150 -0.17 -20.07 -4.57
CA GLU A 150 1.22 -20.31 -4.16
C GLU A 150 1.75 -19.16 -3.30
N ALA A 151 1.54 -17.91 -3.71
CA ALA A 151 1.96 -16.73 -2.94
C ALA A 151 1.32 -16.70 -1.55
N MET A 152 0.01 -16.97 -1.46
CA MET A 152 -0.72 -17.04 -0.19
C MET A 152 -0.13 -18.07 0.76
N GLN A 153 0.21 -19.27 0.25
CA GLN A 153 0.79 -20.34 1.04
C GLN A 153 2.25 -20.05 1.46
N ARG A 154 3.10 -19.63 0.51
CA ARG A 154 4.53 -19.38 0.78
C ARG A 154 4.77 -18.21 1.74
N LEU A 155 3.97 -17.15 1.60
CA LEU A 155 4.12 -15.93 2.38
C LEU A 155 3.18 -15.86 3.58
N ASN A 156 2.40 -16.90 3.82
CA ASN A 156 1.42 -16.98 4.91
C ASN A 156 0.53 -15.72 4.98
N LEU A 157 -0.04 -15.32 3.83
CA LEU A 157 -0.80 -14.09 3.70
C LEU A 157 -2.22 -14.26 4.26
N SER A 158 -2.75 -13.16 4.81
CA SER A 158 -4.10 -13.11 5.34
C SER A 158 -5.17 -13.01 4.21
N ALA A 159 -6.44 -13.30 4.53
CA ALA A 159 -7.56 -13.07 3.62
C ALA A 159 -7.68 -11.59 3.19
N ARG A 160 -7.27 -10.64 4.06
CA ARG A 160 -7.22 -9.22 3.70
C ARG A 160 -6.15 -8.94 2.64
N ALA A 161 -5.01 -9.60 2.73
CA ALA A 161 -3.94 -9.48 1.73
C ALA A 161 -4.45 -9.98 0.36
N TYR A 162 -5.24 -11.06 0.33
CA TYR A 162 -5.85 -11.55 -0.90
C TYR A 162 -6.67 -10.47 -1.62
N ASP A 163 -7.63 -9.84 -0.94
CA ASP A 163 -8.46 -8.79 -1.52
C ASP A 163 -7.63 -7.58 -2.01
N ARG A 164 -6.58 -7.22 -1.27
CA ARG A 164 -5.70 -6.11 -1.62
C ARG A 164 -4.84 -6.41 -2.84
N ILE A 165 -4.27 -7.61 -2.91
CA ILE A 165 -3.52 -8.07 -4.09
C ILE A 165 -4.40 -7.98 -5.33
N LEU A 166 -5.65 -8.42 -5.27
CA LEU A 166 -6.58 -8.32 -6.41
C LEU A 166 -6.83 -6.86 -6.83
N LYS A 167 -7.01 -5.94 -5.87
CA LYS A 167 -7.21 -4.51 -6.15
C LYS A 167 -5.99 -3.88 -6.82
N VAL A 168 -4.80 -4.19 -6.31
CA VAL A 168 -3.54 -3.69 -6.85
C VAL A 168 -3.29 -4.28 -8.23
N ALA A 169 -3.43 -5.59 -8.42
CA ALA A 169 -3.26 -6.27 -9.70
C ALA A 169 -4.23 -5.70 -10.77
N ARG A 170 -5.49 -5.45 -10.40
CA ARG A 170 -6.46 -4.80 -11.30
C ARG A 170 -6.02 -3.38 -11.67
N THR A 171 -5.44 -2.64 -10.73
CA THR A 171 -4.95 -1.28 -10.99
C THR A 171 -3.73 -1.29 -11.91
N ILE A 172 -2.81 -2.24 -11.74
CA ILE A 172 -1.68 -2.43 -12.65
C ILE A 172 -2.20 -2.74 -14.07
N ALA A 173 -3.15 -3.66 -14.20
CA ALA A 173 -3.76 -3.99 -15.49
C ALA A 173 -4.52 -2.82 -16.14
N ASP A 174 -5.01 -1.84 -15.36
CA ASP A 174 -5.61 -0.61 -15.89
C ASP A 174 -4.52 0.39 -16.34
N LEU A 175 -3.32 0.34 -15.76
CA LEU A 175 -2.17 1.18 -16.15
C LEU A 175 -1.45 0.68 -17.40
N ASP A 176 -1.58 -0.62 -17.72
CA ASP A 176 -0.96 -1.26 -18.89
C ASP A 176 -1.79 -1.09 -20.18
N LYS A 177 -2.93 -0.42 -20.11
CA LYS A 177 -3.81 -0.10 -21.25
C LYS A 177 -3.57 1.31 -21.76
#